data_d32ff625e5ebe5e6b30964fa5570374b
#
_entry.id   d32ff625e5ebe5e6b30964fa5570374b
#
_cell.length_a   1.000
_cell.length_b   1.000
_cell.length_c   1.000
_cell.angle_alpha   90.00
_cell.angle_beta   90.00
_cell.angle_gamma   90.00
#
_symmetry.space_group_name_H-M   'P 1'
#
loop_
_entity.id
_entity.type
_entity.pdbx_description
1 polymer ?
#
loop_
_entity_poly.entity_id
_entity_poly.type
_entity_poly.pdbx_seq_one_letter_code
_entity_poly.pdbx_strand_id
1 'polypeptide(L)'
;TESLELGREEAIRYGKQYVHNDICFPAQMVIGEALAALKSGKYDTKNVAIGMGKYMGDCRLTHYSRLLRKALDDAGFPEVPILTNDDHDAHQLHPGFKMNLLTSMRIAYALPMIDAMESLLRKIRPYELEAGAADRAFEEGLNALCDGLEKSGIRGAKKGFAKAIELLKAVPYDRSEERTKVLIVGEYLLNFHPGANHDIEAYLEKNGLEIIEASMTDVIQKPYFSRGSQVRGRYAATD
;
A
#
# COMPACT_ATOMS: atom_id res chain seq x y z
N THR A 1 14.75 3.95 0.78
CA THR A 1 13.46 3.80 0.06
C THR A 1 12.62 5.02 0.41
N GLU A 2 12.08 5.67 -0.57
CA GLU A 2 11.24 6.84 -0.41
C GLU A 2 9.88 6.53 -1.03
N SER A 3 8.80 6.88 -0.35
CA SER A 3 7.45 6.86 -0.89
C SER A 3 7.24 8.11 -1.74
N LEU A 4 6.65 7.97 -2.91
CA LEU A 4 6.42 9.10 -3.81
C LEU A 4 5.15 9.84 -3.34
N GLU A 5 5.34 11.03 -2.79
CA GLU A 5 4.26 11.99 -2.52
C GLU A 5 4.15 12.97 -3.69
N LEU A 6 3.40 12.61 -4.70
CA LEU A 6 3.24 13.44 -5.87
C LEU A 6 1.81 13.94 -6.02
N GLY A 7 1.70 15.15 -6.55
CA GLY A 7 0.40 15.72 -6.85
C GLY A 7 -0.37 14.85 -7.85
N ARG A 8 -1.60 14.49 -7.50
CA ARG A 8 -2.49 13.66 -8.29
C ARG A 8 -2.62 14.12 -9.75
N GLU A 9 -2.78 15.42 -9.97
CA GLU A 9 -2.97 15.99 -11.31
C GLU A 9 -1.78 15.73 -12.21
N GLU A 10 -0.57 15.84 -11.67
CA GLU A 10 0.65 15.61 -12.40
C GLU A 10 0.84 14.13 -12.75
N ALA A 11 0.56 13.23 -11.80
CA ALA A 11 0.57 11.80 -12.04
C ALA A 11 -0.43 11.39 -13.14
N ILE A 12 -1.66 11.90 -13.09
CA ILE A 12 -2.67 11.64 -14.14
C ILE A 12 -2.22 12.20 -15.49
N ARG A 13 -1.63 13.37 -15.52
CA ARG A 13 -1.14 13.99 -16.77
C ARG A 13 -0.09 13.12 -17.45
N TYR A 14 0.94 12.69 -16.69
CA TYR A 14 1.98 11.81 -17.25
C TYR A 14 1.45 10.41 -17.55
N GLY A 15 0.60 9.86 -16.70
CA GLY A 15 -0.05 8.58 -16.96
C GLY A 15 -0.79 8.57 -18.28
N LYS A 16 -1.63 9.56 -18.54
CA LYS A 16 -2.37 9.70 -19.82
C LYS A 16 -1.47 9.92 -21.03
N GLN A 17 -0.30 10.54 -20.84
CA GLN A 17 0.62 10.81 -21.93
C GLN A 17 1.37 9.56 -22.40
N TYR A 18 1.74 8.65 -21.48
CA TYR A 18 2.62 7.51 -21.75
C TYR A 18 1.96 6.14 -21.64
N VAL A 19 0.72 6.09 -21.13
CA VAL A 19 -0.03 4.85 -20.97
C VAL A 19 -1.34 4.92 -21.74
N HIS A 20 -1.67 3.83 -22.41
CA HIS A 20 -2.88 3.75 -23.23
C HIS A 20 -4.16 3.96 -22.39
N ASN A 21 -5.13 4.70 -22.93
CA ASN A 21 -6.37 5.03 -22.21
C ASN A 21 -7.25 3.83 -21.85
N ASP A 22 -7.15 2.71 -22.57
CA ASP A 22 -7.91 1.49 -22.32
C ASP A 22 -7.34 0.62 -21.18
N ILE A 23 -6.21 1.03 -20.60
CA ILE A 23 -5.70 0.40 -19.39
C ILE A 23 -6.48 0.91 -18.16
N CYS A 24 -6.47 0.13 -17.07
CA CYS A 24 -7.12 0.54 -15.84
C CYS A 24 -6.46 1.79 -15.24
N PHE A 25 -7.25 2.61 -14.56
CA PHE A 25 -6.82 3.85 -13.92
C PHE A 25 -5.61 3.67 -12.98
N PRO A 26 -5.49 2.60 -12.16
CA PRO A 26 -4.32 2.35 -11.34
C PRO A 26 -3.00 2.32 -12.13
N ALA A 27 -2.99 1.73 -13.33
CA ALA A 27 -1.79 1.72 -14.15
C ALA A 27 -1.37 3.13 -14.57
N GLN A 28 -2.35 3.97 -14.94
CA GLN A 28 -2.08 5.37 -15.30
C GLN A 28 -1.52 6.15 -14.12
N MET A 29 -2.11 5.98 -12.92
CA MET A 29 -1.66 6.66 -11.70
C MET A 29 -0.24 6.25 -11.34
N VAL A 30 0.01 4.97 -11.12
CA VAL A 30 1.30 4.48 -10.62
C VAL A 30 2.45 4.75 -11.59
N ILE A 31 2.23 4.57 -12.91
CA ILE A 31 3.22 4.89 -13.93
C ILE A 31 3.41 6.40 -14.03
N GLY A 32 2.34 7.16 -13.94
CA GLY A 32 2.39 8.61 -13.95
C GLY A 32 3.15 9.19 -12.77
N GLU A 33 2.99 8.65 -11.56
CA GLU A 33 3.75 9.03 -10.36
C GLU A 33 5.25 8.78 -10.55
N ALA A 34 5.61 7.60 -11.06
CA ALA A 34 7.01 7.28 -11.34
C ALA A 34 7.62 8.27 -12.34
N LEU A 35 6.90 8.60 -13.41
CA LEU A 35 7.37 9.57 -14.41
C LEU A 35 7.43 11.00 -13.86
N ALA A 36 6.44 11.40 -13.07
CA ALA A 36 6.42 12.72 -12.42
C ALA A 36 7.63 12.88 -11.48
N ALA A 37 7.94 11.84 -10.69
CA ALA A 37 9.10 11.81 -9.82
C ALA A 37 10.40 12.02 -10.61
N LEU A 38 10.63 11.23 -11.66
CA LEU A 38 11.85 11.33 -12.46
C LEU A 38 11.95 12.68 -13.19
N LYS A 39 10.83 13.20 -13.70
CA LYS A 39 10.78 14.50 -14.39
C LYS A 39 10.85 15.71 -13.45
N SER A 40 10.66 15.51 -12.14
CA SER A 40 10.76 16.60 -11.14
C SER A 40 12.16 17.18 -10.98
N GLY A 41 13.18 16.45 -11.44
CA GLY A 41 14.59 16.80 -11.24
C GLY A 41 15.11 16.64 -9.81
N LYS A 42 14.28 16.09 -8.88
CA LYS A 42 14.68 15.85 -7.50
C LYS A 42 15.61 14.64 -7.35
N TYR A 43 15.58 13.71 -8.30
CA TYR A 43 16.29 12.45 -8.22
C TYR A 43 17.38 12.36 -9.30
N ASP A 44 18.54 11.87 -8.91
CA ASP A 44 19.59 11.51 -9.87
C ASP A 44 19.22 10.17 -10.54
N THR A 45 18.82 10.22 -11.81
CA THR A 45 18.34 9.07 -12.56
C THR A 45 19.38 7.94 -12.71
N LYS A 46 20.67 8.25 -12.49
CA LYS A 46 21.74 7.23 -12.48
C LYS A 46 21.80 6.42 -11.19
N ASN A 47 21.21 6.93 -10.12
CA ASN A 47 21.28 6.36 -8.77
C ASN A 47 19.89 5.97 -8.20
N VAL A 48 18.88 5.85 -9.06
CA VAL A 48 17.54 5.44 -8.66
C VAL A 48 17.09 4.16 -9.34
N ALA A 49 16.17 3.45 -8.70
CA ALA A 49 15.43 2.34 -9.27
C ALA A 49 13.96 2.46 -8.86
N ILE A 50 13.04 2.01 -9.69
CA ILE A 50 11.61 2.04 -9.38
C ILE A 50 11.18 0.65 -8.96
N GLY A 51 10.61 0.53 -7.74
CA GLY A 51 9.98 -0.70 -7.26
C GLY A 51 8.55 -0.80 -7.81
N MET A 52 8.24 -1.90 -8.52
CA MET A 52 6.91 -2.19 -9.03
C MET A 52 6.51 -3.60 -8.66
N GLY A 53 5.51 -3.74 -7.78
CA GLY A 53 4.95 -5.04 -7.45
C GLY A 53 4.31 -5.70 -8.67
N LYS A 54 4.45 -7.01 -8.78
CA LYS A 54 3.80 -7.83 -9.81
C LYS A 54 2.83 -8.79 -9.13
N TYR A 55 1.61 -8.82 -9.61
CA TYR A 55 0.59 -9.74 -9.12
C TYR A 55 0.53 -10.99 -9.98
N MET A 56 0.50 -12.15 -9.35
CA MET A 56 0.44 -13.45 -10.03
C MET A 56 -1.01 -13.95 -10.07
N GLY A 57 -1.84 -13.34 -10.90
CA GLY A 57 -3.27 -13.68 -11.01
C GLY A 57 -3.94 -12.96 -12.16
N ASP A 58 -5.26 -12.85 -12.11
CA ASP A 58 -6.11 -12.32 -13.18
C ASP A 58 -6.13 -10.78 -13.27
N CYS A 59 -5.31 -10.09 -12.46
CA CYS A 59 -5.21 -8.64 -12.48
C CYS A 59 -4.20 -8.15 -13.52
N ARG A 60 -4.52 -7.03 -14.18
CA ARG A 60 -3.60 -6.36 -15.13
C ARG A 60 -2.31 -5.86 -14.50
N LEU A 61 -2.22 -5.76 -13.19
CA LEU A 61 -1.00 -5.48 -12.43
C LEU A 61 0.17 -6.41 -12.83
N THR A 62 -0.13 -7.62 -13.29
CA THR A 62 0.86 -8.55 -13.86
C THR A 62 1.69 -7.93 -14.99
N HIS A 63 1.15 -6.96 -15.72
CA HIS A 63 1.81 -6.33 -16.86
C HIS A 63 2.32 -4.90 -16.60
N TYR A 64 2.11 -4.34 -15.41
CA TYR A 64 2.48 -2.94 -15.14
C TYR A 64 4.00 -2.70 -15.26
N SER A 65 4.84 -3.65 -14.86
CA SER A 65 6.29 -3.51 -15.00
C SER A 65 6.74 -3.33 -16.45
N ARG A 66 6.10 -4.05 -17.39
CA ARG A 66 6.38 -3.92 -18.82
C ARG A 66 5.84 -2.60 -19.39
N LEU A 67 4.66 -2.19 -18.96
CA LEU A 67 4.09 -0.89 -19.33
C LEU A 67 4.94 0.26 -18.78
N LEU A 68 5.42 0.14 -17.54
CA LEU A 68 6.34 1.10 -16.93
C LEU A 68 7.65 1.16 -17.72
N ARG A 69 8.23 -0.01 -18.11
CA ARG A 69 9.47 -0.03 -18.92
C ARG A 69 9.27 0.73 -20.22
N LYS A 70 8.19 0.44 -20.95
CA LYS A 70 7.86 1.16 -22.17
C LYS A 70 7.71 2.67 -21.93
N ALA A 71 6.98 3.04 -20.88
CA ALA A 71 6.75 4.44 -20.54
C ALA A 71 8.06 5.19 -20.18
N LEU A 72 8.98 4.51 -19.47
CA LEU A 72 10.30 5.07 -19.15
C LEU A 72 11.16 5.25 -20.40
N ASP A 73 11.16 4.28 -21.31
CA ASP A 73 11.89 4.36 -22.57
C ASP A 73 11.38 5.51 -23.42
N ASP A 74 10.06 5.62 -23.58
CA ASP A 74 9.40 6.69 -24.33
C ASP A 74 9.61 8.09 -23.68
N ALA A 75 9.78 8.13 -22.36
CA ALA A 75 9.99 9.36 -21.59
C ALA A 75 11.46 9.80 -21.52
N GLY A 76 12.40 9.00 -22.04
CA GLY A 76 13.84 9.28 -22.06
C GLY A 76 14.61 8.81 -20.83
N PHE A 77 14.12 7.79 -20.11
CA PHE A 77 14.76 7.19 -18.95
C PHE A 77 15.04 5.68 -19.12
N PRO A 78 15.68 5.24 -20.24
CA PRO A 78 15.92 3.83 -20.51
C PRO A 78 16.88 3.18 -19.50
N GLU A 79 17.73 3.97 -18.84
CA GLU A 79 18.72 3.53 -17.86
C GLU A 79 18.12 3.22 -16.47
N VAL A 80 16.93 3.71 -16.17
CA VAL A 80 16.32 3.53 -14.83
C VAL A 80 15.82 2.10 -14.68
N PRO A 81 16.37 1.31 -13.75
CA PRO A 81 15.96 -0.07 -13.56
C PRO A 81 14.62 -0.17 -12.84
N ILE A 82 13.88 -1.24 -13.14
CA ILE A 82 12.63 -1.60 -12.47
C ILE A 82 12.88 -2.84 -11.62
N LEU A 83 12.56 -2.75 -10.33
CA LEU A 83 12.62 -3.86 -9.39
C LEU A 83 11.24 -4.51 -9.31
N THR A 84 11.15 -5.79 -9.61
CA THR A 84 9.91 -6.57 -9.50
C THR A 84 10.09 -7.74 -8.54
N ASN A 85 8.98 -8.31 -8.09
CA ASN A 85 8.98 -9.54 -7.27
C ASN A 85 8.91 -10.83 -8.13
N ASP A 86 9.13 -10.73 -9.43
CA ASP A 86 9.11 -11.87 -10.35
C ASP A 86 10.53 -12.25 -10.81
N ASP A 87 10.98 -13.45 -10.43
CA ASP A 87 12.28 -13.98 -10.80
C ASP A 87 12.45 -14.24 -12.30
N HIS A 88 11.34 -14.36 -13.04
CA HIS A 88 11.38 -14.55 -14.51
C HIS A 88 11.78 -13.29 -15.27
N ASP A 89 11.61 -12.11 -14.68
CA ASP A 89 12.07 -10.84 -15.22
C ASP A 89 13.45 -10.42 -14.63
N ALA A 90 14.27 -11.39 -14.26
CA ALA A 90 15.58 -11.19 -13.60
C ALA A 90 16.51 -10.21 -14.35
N HIS A 91 16.34 -10.07 -15.66
CA HIS A 91 17.08 -9.07 -16.46
C HIS A 91 16.73 -7.62 -16.17
N GLN A 92 15.59 -7.37 -15.51
CA GLN A 92 15.14 -6.04 -15.11
C GLN A 92 15.38 -5.74 -13.64
N LEU A 93 15.77 -6.75 -12.85
CA LEU A 93 16.10 -6.57 -11.44
C LEU A 93 17.46 -5.89 -11.28
N HIS A 94 17.50 -4.90 -10.40
CA HIS A 94 18.78 -4.31 -10.00
C HIS A 94 19.63 -5.38 -9.30
N PRO A 95 20.90 -5.62 -9.71
CA PRO A 95 21.71 -6.72 -9.20
C PRO A 95 21.99 -6.67 -7.68
N GLY A 96 21.84 -5.49 -7.07
CA GLY A 96 21.98 -5.31 -5.62
C GLY A 96 20.71 -5.55 -4.79
N PHE A 97 19.53 -5.73 -5.42
CA PHE A 97 18.29 -5.95 -4.70
C PHE A 97 17.96 -7.44 -4.61
N LYS A 98 17.97 -7.97 -3.39
CA LYS A 98 17.59 -9.36 -3.12
C LYS A 98 16.60 -9.39 -1.95
N MET A 99 15.41 -9.90 -2.19
CA MET A 99 14.45 -10.19 -1.14
C MET A 99 14.69 -11.61 -0.61
N ASN A 100 15.33 -11.73 0.52
CA ASN A 100 15.59 -13.02 1.14
C ASN A 100 14.40 -13.50 1.99
N LEU A 101 14.39 -14.79 2.32
CA LEU A 101 13.31 -15.41 3.11
C LEU A 101 13.08 -14.69 4.44
N LEU A 102 14.12 -14.24 5.12
CA LEU A 102 13.99 -13.53 6.40
C LEU A 102 13.26 -12.17 6.24
N THR A 103 13.59 -11.43 5.17
CA THR A 103 12.90 -10.18 4.85
C THR A 103 11.43 -10.44 4.52
N SER A 104 11.13 -11.46 3.71
CA SER A 104 9.76 -11.85 3.38
C SER A 104 8.96 -12.23 4.63
N MET A 105 9.56 -12.99 5.56
CA MET A 105 8.94 -13.32 6.85
C MET A 105 8.67 -12.08 7.70
N ARG A 106 9.62 -11.13 7.75
CA ARG A 106 9.44 -9.87 8.50
C ARG A 106 8.25 -9.07 7.97
N ILE A 107 8.13 -8.95 6.64
CA ILE A 107 7.01 -8.27 5.98
C ILE A 107 5.68 -8.98 6.31
N ALA A 108 5.65 -10.31 6.16
CA ALA A 108 4.45 -11.11 6.43
C ALA A 108 3.95 -10.99 7.89
N TYR A 109 4.86 -10.76 8.84
CA TYR A 109 4.50 -10.53 10.25
C TYR A 109 4.13 -9.07 10.55
N ALA A 110 4.80 -8.10 9.92
CA ALA A 110 4.56 -6.69 10.19
C ALA A 110 3.23 -6.20 9.60
N LEU A 111 2.86 -6.67 8.41
CA LEU A 111 1.68 -6.20 7.69
C LEU A 111 0.38 -6.37 8.50
N PRO A 112 0.04 -7.56 9.05
CA PRO A 112 -1.16 -7.68 9.89
C PRO A 112 -1.13 -6.82 11.16
N MET A 113 0.07 -6.49 11.68
CA MET A 113 0.20 -5.59 12.83
C MET A 113 -0.16 -4.16 12.44
N ILE A 114 0.28 -3.70 11.26
CA ILE A 114 -0.08 -2.36 10.73
C ILE A 114 -1.58 -2.31 10.48
N ASP A 115 -2.18 -3.29 9.81
CA ASP A 115 -3.63 -3.35 9.58
C ASP A 115 -4.43 -3.27 10.90
N ALA A 116 -3.95 -3.95 11.95
CA ALA A 116 -4.60 -3.89 13.26
C ALA A 116 -4.48 -2.50 13.91
N MET A 117 -3.34 -1.83 13.74
CA MET A 117 -3.14 -0.46 14.21
C MET A 117 -4.03 0.53 13.46
N GLU A 118 -4.11 0.43 12.14
CA GLU A 118 -5.00 1.26 11.30
C GLU A 118 -6.47 1.03 11.64
N SER A 119 -6.89 -0.23 11.82
CA SER A 119 -8.25 -0.54 12.26
C SER A 119 -8.58 0.09 13.61
N LEU A 120 -7.62 0.14 14.55
CA LEU A 120 -7.81 0.78 15.83
C LEU A 120 -7.82 2.31 15.71
N LEU A 121 -6.94 2.89 14.89
CA LEU A 121 -6.92 4.31 14.57
C LEU A 121 -8.29 4.79 14.06
N ARG A 122 -8.86 4.10 13.04
CA ARG A 122 -10.18 4.43 12.47
C ARG A 122 -11.34 4.33 13.46
N LYS A 123 -11.18 3.56 14.54
CA LYS A 123 -12.16 3.46 15.65
C LYS A 123 -12.01 4.55 16.71
N ILE A 124 -10.84 5.16 16.84
CA ILE A 124 -10.53 6.17 17.86
C ILE A 124 -10.60 7.58 17.27
N ARG A 125 -9.95 7.79 16.11
CA ARG A 125 -9.79 9.11 15.48
C ARG A 125 -11.09 9.89 15.31
N PRO A 126 -12.22 9.30 14.86
CA PRO A 126 -13.48 10.02 14.75
C PRO A 126 -14.03 10.54 16.08
N TYR A 127 -13.62 9.97 17.20
CA TYR A 127 -14.12 10.25 18.55
C TYR A 127 -13.09 10.94 19.44
N GLU A 128 -11.89 11.25 18.96
CA GLU A 128 -10.82 11.87 19.75
C GLU A 128 -11.26 13.22 20.32
N LEU A 129 -10.88 13.50 21.58
CA LEU A 129 -11.18 14.78 22.23
C LEU A 129 -10.20 15.89 21.86
N GLU A 130 -9.00 15.52 21.45
CA GLU A 130 -7.97 16.42 20.96
C GLU A 130 -7.63 16.06 19.51
N ALA A 131 -7.91 16.98 18.59
CA ALA A 131 -7.69 16.76 17.16
C ALA A 131 -6.24 16.35 16.83
N GLY A 132 -6.08 15.26 16.10
CA GLY A 132 -4.80 14.72 15.69
C GLY A 132 -4.04 13.93 16.77
N ALA A 133 -4.63 13.71 17.96
CA ALA A 133 -4.00 12.90 19.00
C ALA A 133 -3.87 11.43 18.56
N ALA A 134 -4.88 10.91 17.89
CA ALA A 134 -4.87 9.54 17.37
C ALA A 134 -3.82 9.35 16.28
N ASP A 135 -3.67 10.31 15.37
CA ASP A 135 -2.67 10.26 14.30
C ASP A 135 -1.25 10.32 14.89
N ARG A 136 -0.99 11.21 15.87
CA ARG A 136 0.31 11.25 16.56
C ARG A 136 0.64 9.95 17.28
N ALA A 137 -0.34 9.35 17.95
CA ALA A 137 -0.16 8.06 18.62
C ALA A 137 0.11 6.93 17.64
N PHE A 138 -0.55 6.94 16.48
CA PHE A 138 -0.31 5.99 15.40
C PHE A 138 1.11 6.12 14.83
N GLU A 139 1.54 7.33 14.51
CA GLU A 139 2.89 7.63 13.99
C GLU A 139 3.98 7.17 14.97
N GLU A 140 3.85 7.51 16.27
CA GLU A 140 4.80 7.04 17.29
C GLU A 140 4.81 5.52 17.40
N GLY A 141 3.64 4.90 17.35
CA GLY A 141 3.48 3.45 17.37
C GLY A 141 4.10 2.78 16.14
N LEU A 142 3.90 3.33 14.96
CA LEU A 142 4.47 2.83 13.70
C LEU A 142 6.00 2.91 13.76
N ASN A 143 6.55 4.02 14.22
CA ASN A 143 7.99 4.18 14.41
C ASN A 143 8.55 3.14 15.38
N ALA A 144 7.84 2.87 16.49
CA ALA A 144 8.27 1.85 17.45
C ALA A 144 8.24 0.43 16.87
N LEU A 145 7.25 0.13 16.01
CA LEU A 145 7.17 -1.15 15.30
C LEU A 145 8.31 -1.30 14.28
N CYS A 146 8.56 -0.27 13.47
CA CYS A 146 9.63 -0.26 12.47
C CYS A 146 11.00 -0.41 13.11
N ASP A 147 11.29 0.38 14.15
CA ASP A 147 12.52 0.32 14.95
C ASP A 147 12.73 -1.07 15.57
N GLY A 148 11.68 -1.62 16.13
CA GLY A 148 11.70 -2.96 16.70
C GLY A 148 12.01 -4.03 15.65
N LEU A 149 11.36 -3.94 14.49
CA LEU A 149 11.56 -4.85 13.37
C LEU A 149 13.00 -4.79 12.83
N GLU A 150 13.55 -3.60 12.70
CA GLU A 150 14.91 -3.37 12.23
C GLU A 150 15.95 -3.94 13.21
N LYS A 151 15.87 -3.53 14.49
CA LYS A 151 16.87 -3.85 15.54
C LYS A 151 16.82 -5.31 16.00
N SER A 152 15.62 -5.91 16.08
CA SER A 152 15.41 -7.21 16.74
C SER A 152 14.48 -8.15 15.97
N GLY A 153 14.20 -7.87 14.70
CA GLY A 153 13.35 -8.67 13.84
C GLY A 153 11.94 -8.84 14.40
N ILE A 154 11.33 -10.00 14.21
CA ILE A 154 9.94 -10.28 14.61
C ILE A 154 9.69 -10.08 16.11
N ARG A 155 10.68 -10.37 16.96
CA ARG A 155 10.53 -10.15 18.42
C ARG A 155 10.45 -8.66 18.76
N GLY A 156 11.25 -7.84 18.08
CA GLY A 156 11.21 -6.38 18.22
C GLY A 156 9.92 -5.81 17.70
N ALA A 157 9.46 -6.28 16.54
CA ALA A 157 8.18 -5.88 15.97
C ALA A 157 7.00 -6.14 16.92
N LYS A 158 6.96 -7.30 17.56
CA LYS A 158 5.92 -7.62 18.57
C LYS A 158 5.93 -6.65 19.76
N LYS A 159 7.12 -6.24 20.24
CA LYS A 159 7.24 -5.25 21.31
C LYS A 159 6.81 -3.86 20.85
N GLY A 160 7.22 -3.46 19.65
CA GLY A 160 6.83 -2.18 19.05
C GLY A 160 5.31 -2.12 18.81
N PHE A 161 4.72 -3.21 18.32
CA PHE A 161 3.27 -3.33 18.15
C PHE A 161 2.52 -3.23 19.48
N ALA A 162 2.97 -3.91 20.53
CA ALA A 162 2.36 -3.78 21.86
C ALA A 162 2.37 -2.33 22.34
N LYS A 163 3.55 -1.64 22.21
CA LYS A 163 3.65 -0.21 22.51
C LYS A 163 2.68 0.63 21.68
N ALA A 164 2.55 0.36 20.38
CA ALA A 164 1.64 1.08 19.49
C ALA A 164 0.17 0.95 19.95
N ILE A 165 -0.26 -0.26 20.33
CA ILE A 165 -1.61 -0.49 20.85
C ILE A 165 -1.83 0.24 22.18
N GLU A 166 -0.83 0.30 23.06
CA GLU A 166 -0.91 1.08 24.31
C GLU A 166 -1.04 2.57 24.03
N LEU A 167 -0.26 3.12 23.12
CA LEU A 167 -0.33 4.54 22.71
C LEU A 167 -1.71 4.89 22.15
N LEU A 168 -2.23 4.09 21.21
CA LEU A 168 -3.55 4.32 20.63
C LEU A 168 -4.67 4.23 21.68
N LYS A 169 -4.61 3.24 22.58
CA LYS A 169 -5.59 3.11 23.68
C LYS A 169 -5.52 4.24 24.72
N ALA A 170 -4.38 4.90 24.85
CA ALA A 170 -4.22 6.02 25.76
C ALA A 170 -4.78 7.35 25.22
N VAL A 171 -5.13 7.43 23.95
CA VAL A 171 -5.77 8.60 23.34
C VAL A 171 -7.12 8.82 23.99
N PRO A 172 -7.39 10.01 24.57
CA PRO A 172 -8.70 10.33 25.10
C PRO A 172 -9.74 10.45 23.97
N TYR A 173 -10.85 9.72 24.09
CA TYR A 173 -11.93 9.78 23.12
C TYR A 173 -13.30 9.67 23.82
N ASP A 174 -14.33 10.25 23.21
CA ASP A 174 -15.73 10.14 23.67
C ASP A 174 -16.56 9.40 22.61
N ARG A 175 -17.07 8.24 23.01
CA ARG A 175 -17.95 7.39 22.19
C ARG A 175 -19.38 7.29 22.76
N SER A 176 -19.79 8.27 23.53
CA SER A 176 -21.17 8.34 24.09
C SER A 176 -22.24 8.35 22.99
N GLU A 177 -21.92 8.95 21.84
CA GLU A 177 -22.74 8.91 20.64
C GLU A 177 -22.02 8.12 19.52
N GLU A 178 -22.63 7.00 19.09
CA GLU A 178 -22.08 6.23 17.98
C GLU A 178 -22.31 6.93 16.64
N ARG A 179 -21.23 7.06 15.84
CA ARG A 179 -21.31 7.59 14.48
C ARG A 179 -21.79 6.52 13.50
N THR A 180 -22.42 6.97 12.43
CA THR A 180 -22.78 6.07 11.33
C THR A 180 -21.51 5.48 10.69
N LYS A 181 -21.50 4.15 10.54
CA LYS A 181 -20.39 3.42 9.95
C LYS A 181 -20.53 3.36 8.44
N VAL A 182 -19.46 3.68 7.72
CA VAL A 182 -19.39 3.63 6.26
C VAL A 182 -18.29 2.66 5.84
N LEU A 183 -18.67 1.66 5.05
CA LEU A 183 -17.72 0.72 4.44
C LEU A 183 -17.24 1.29 3.11
N ILE A 184 -15.94 1.52 2.99
CA ILE A 184 -15.32 1.87 1.71
C ILE A 184 -15.05 0.57 0.96
N VAL A 185 -15.58 0.49 -0.26
CA VAL A 185 -15.40 -0.65 -1.16
C VAL A 185 -14.99 -0.16 -2.54
N GLY A 186 -14.16 -0.94 -3.21
CA GLY A 186 -13.74 -0.61 -4.57
C GLY A 186 -12.50 -1.37 -5.01
N GLU A 187 -11.82 -0.78 -5.94
CA GLU A 187 -10.55 -1.26 -6.48
C GLU A 187 -9.41 -0.92 -5.49
N TYR A 188 -8.34 -1.70 -5.46
CA TYR A 188 -7.28 -1.59 -4.45
C TYR A 188 -6.65 -0.20 -4.35
N LEU A 189 -6.26 0.39 -5.48
CA LEU A 189 -5.67 1.72 -5.45
C LEU A 189 -6.63 2.75 -4.86
N LEU A 190 -7.91 2.69 -5.25
CA LEU A 190 -8.93 3.60 -4.74
C LEU A 190 -9.23 3.39 -3.25
N ASN A 191 -9.02 2.20 -2.73
CA ASN A 191 -9.18 1.97 -1.29
C ASN A 191 -8.01 2.50 -0.48
N PHE A 192 -6.77 2.28 -0.94
CA PHE A 192 -5.59 2.49 -0.10
C PHE A 192 -4.74 3.70 -0.47
N HIS A 193 -5.03 4.38 -1.58
CA HIS A 193 -4.21 5.49 -2.06
C HIS A 193 -4.94 6.83 -1.94
N PRO A 194 -4.59 7.68 -0.96
CA PRO A 194 -5.29 8.95 -0.72
C PRO A 194 -5.33 9.86 -1.95
N GLY A 195 -4.21 9.97 -2.68
CA GLY A 195 -4.14 10.75 -3.92
C GLY A 195 -5.06 10.25 -5.03
N ALA A 196 -5.33 8.94 -5.10
CA ALA A 196 -6.25 8.36 -6.09
C ALA A 196 -7.73 8.53 -5.70
N ASN A 197 -8.05 8.48 -4.41
CA ASN A 197 -9.41 8.53 -3.89
C ASN A 197 -9.85 9.91 -3.34
N HIS A 198 -9.02 10.94 -3.51
CA HIS A 198 -9.29 12.31 -3.02
C HIS A 198 -9.45 12.41 -1.50
N ASP A 199 -8.64 11.68 -0.73
CA ASP A 199 -8.67 11.66 0.74
C ASP A 199 -10.07 11.36 1.29
N ILE A 200 -10.77 10.38 0.69
CA ILE A 200 -12.16 10.06 1.02
C ILE A 200 -12.36 9.73 2.49
N GLU A 201 -11.39 9.07 3.15
CA GLU A 201 -11.45 8.79 4.58
C GLU A 201 -11.55 10.09 5.39
N ALA A 202 -10.62 11.01 5.18
CA ALA A 202 -10.59 12.29 5.89
C ALA A 202 -11.86 13.09 5.63
N TYR A 203 -12.39 13.06 4.39
CA TYR A 203 -13.66 13.71 4.06
C TYR A 203 -14.83 13.13 4.84
N LEU A 204 -14.96 11.80 4.88
CA LEU A 204 -16.06 11.12 5.57
C LEU A 204 -15.99 11.32 7.10
N GLU A 205 -14.81 11.19 7.69
CA GLU A 205 -14.61 11.42 9.13
C GLU A 205 -14.92 12.86 9.54
N LYS A 206 -14.51 13.83 8.72
CA LYS A 206 -14.85 15.25 8.93
C LYS A 206 -16.36 15.49 8.90
N ASN A 207 -17.11 14.66 8.18
CA ASN A 207 -18.57 14.70 8.14
C ASN A 207 -19.25 13.83 9.21
N GLY A 208 -18.52 13.40 10.22
CA GLY A 208 -19.07 12.70 11.38
C GLY A 208 -19.30 11.22 11.18
N LEU A 209 -18.59 10.57 10.27
CA LEU A 209 -18.74 9.15 9.96
C LEU A 209 -17.57 8.33 10.55
N GLU A 210 -17.81 7.06 10.91
CA GLU A 210 -16.77 6.09 11.27
C GLU A 210 -16.47 5.21 10.05
N ILE A 211 -15.19 5.08 9.69
CA ILE A 211 -14.79 4.36 8.49
C ILE A 211 -14.50 2.89 8.81
N ILE A 212 -15.03 2.02 7.94
CA ILE A 212 -14.64 0.61 7.85
C ILE A 212 -13.96 0.40 6.50
N GLU A 213 -12.76 -0.12 6.51
CA GLU A 213 -11.99 -0.40 5.32
C GLU A 213 -11.46 -1.84 5.32
N ALA A 214 -11.24 -2.38 4.12
CA ALA A 214 -10.58 -3.67 3.96
C ALA A 214 -9.12 -3.58 4.43
N SER A 215 -8.60 -4.65 5.03
CA SER A 215 -7.18 -4.69 5.39
C SER A 215 -6.31 -5.08 4.20
N MET A 216 -5.07 -4.61 4.17
CA MET A 216 -4.10 -5.02 3.16
C MET A 216 -3.81 -6.53 3.26
N THR A 217 -3.86 -7.09 4.47
CA THR A 217 -3.70 -8.53 4.71
C THR A 217 -4.80 -9.33 4.02
N ASP A 218 -6.07 -8.89 4.08
CA ASP A 218 -7.19 -9.56 3.40
C ASP A 218 -6.99 -9.59 1.89
N VAL A 219 -6.50 -8.48 1.33
CA VAL A 219 -6.18 -8.37 -0.10
C VAL A 219 -5.14 -9.40 -0.52
N ILE A 220 -4.05 -9.51 0.25
CA ILE A 220 -2.96 -10.45 -0.04
C ILE A 220 -3.40 -11.91 0.15
N GLN A 221 -4.24 -12.19 1.14
CA GLN A 221 -4.71 -13.53 1.44
C GLN A 221 -5.79 -14.04 0.47
N LYS A 222 -6.60 -13.14 -0.10
CA LYS A 222 -7.72 -13.49 -0.98
C LYS A 222 -7.38 -14.50 -2.09
N PRO A 223 -6.28 -14.40 -2.84
CA PRO A 223 -5.92 -15.38 -3.87
C PRO A 223 -5.71 -16.80 -3.33
N TYR A 224 -5.21 -16.91 -2.10
CA TYR A 224 -4.97 -18.22 -1.48
C TYR A 224 -6.27 -18.88 -1.04
N PHE A 225 -7.21 -18.13 -0.45
CA PHE A 225 -8.50 -18.65 -0.03
C PHE A 225 -9.42 -18.96 -1.22
N SER A 226 -9.43 -18.14 -2.26
CA SER A 226 -10.25 -18.37 -3.45
C SER A 226 -9.82 -19.62 -4.21
N ARG A 227 -8.51 -19.91 -4.29
CA ARG A 227 -8.01 -21.15 -4.89
C ARG A 227 -8.46 -22.38 -4.11
N GLY A 228 -8.41 -22.35 -2.78
CA GLY A 228 -8.88 -23.42 -1.92
C GLY A 228 -10.37 -23.72 -2.08
N SER A 229 -11.21 -22.70 -2.22
CA SER A 229 -12.65 -22.85 -2.47
C SER A 229 -12.99 -23.39 -3.85
N GLN A 230 -12.26 -22.97 -4.88
CA GLN A 230 -12.41 -23.50 -6.25
C GLN A 230 -12.00 -24.96 -6.37
N VAL A 231 -10.93 -25.38 -5.68
CA VAL A 231 -10.51 -26.78 -5.62
C VAL A 231 -11.56 -27.63 -4.91
N ARG A 232 -12.07 -27.19 -3.74
CA ARG A 232 -13.13 -27.88 -3.01
C ARG A 232 -14.43 -27.98 -3.84
N GLY A 233 -14.82 -26.93 -4.55
CA GLY A 233 -15.99 -26.94 -5.42
C GLY A 233 -15.89 -27.91 -6.59
N ARG A 234 -14.68 -28.13 -7.14
CA ARG A 234 -14.47 -29.13 -8.20
C ARG A 234 -14.58 -30.57 -7.70
N TYR A 235 -14.11 -30.85 -6.48
CA TYR A 235 -14.21 -32.19 -5.90
C TYR A 235 -15.62 -32.50 -5.38
N ALA A 236 -16.40 -31.48 -4.97
CA ALA A 236 -17.79 -31.70 -4.55
C ALA A 236 -18.76 -31.88 -5.74
N ALA A 237 -18.36 -31.58 -6.96
CA ALA A 237 -19.17 -31.78 -8.17
C ALA A 237 -18.92 -33.14 -8.86
N THR A 238 -18.07 -33.99 -8.30
CA THR A 238 -17.71 -35.32 -8.86
C THR A 238 -18.22 -36.48 -8.02
N ASP A 239 -18.92 -36.24 -6.93
CA ASP A 239 -19.69 -37.21 -6.13
C ASP A 239 -21.19 -37.03 -6.41
#